data_33d307ebe24831cdd93b8c52d0debd89
#
_entry.id   33d307ebe24831cdd93b8c52d0debd89
#
_cell.length_a   1.000
_cell.length_b   1.000
_cell.length_c   1.000
_cell.angle_alpha   90.00
_cell.angle_beta   90.00
_cell.angle_gamma   90.00
#
_symmetry.space_group_name_H-M   'P 1'
#
loop_
_entity.id
_entity.type
_entity.pdbx_description
1 polymer ?
#
loop_
_entity_poly.entity_id
_entity_poly.type
_entity_poly.pdbx_seq_one_letter_code
_entity_poly.pdbx_strand_id
1 'polypeptide(L)'
;MGNRHIQGIIPPMITPLGDMNSLDIPGLEKLVEHILSGGVQGLFILGTTGEAQSLSYELRHELIERVCRQVGKRVPVLVGISDTSLVESLHLAEKAFAEGATAVVSAPPYYYAPAQQELIDFYQGLADVQPLPLFLYNMPSHVKVKIEPATLKAIAQHPNVIGLKDSSADMVYFHSLIQIMKDKADFSLLVGPEELTAEAVLLGADGGVNGGANMFPSLYVTMYKAAKSRDLDTVLALQQQIMYISNSIYKIGKYGSSYLKGVKCACSLLGLCSDYMALPFQRFNAPERKRVQQILETLGYTVVNP
;
A
#
# COMPACT_ATOMS: atom_id res chain seq x y z
N MET A 1 10.40 -16.03 18.14
CA MET A 1 10.48 -15.24 16.90
C MET A 1 9.10 -15.27 16.27
N GLY A 2 8.40 -14.11 16.16
CA GLY A 2 7.09 -14.05 15.54
C GLY A 2 7.14 -14.45 14.06
N ASN A 3 6.02 -14.92 13.53
CA ASN A 3 5.88 -15.27 12.12
C ASN A 3 6.24 -14.04 11.25
N ARG A 4 7.36 -14.10 10.51
CA ARG A 4 7.84 -13.02 9.65
C ARG A 4 7.15 -13.01 8.28
N HIS A 5 6.37 -14.04 7.96
CA HIS A 5 5.66 -14.17 6.71
C HIS A 5 4.38 -13.34 6.73
N ILE A 6 4.29 -12.36 5.87
CA ILE A 6 3.16 -11.44 5.72
C ILE A 6 2.33 -11.86 4.50
N GLN A 7 1.04 -12.10 4.70
CA GLN A 7 0.13 -12.56 3.64
C GLN A 7 -1.25 -11.92 3.77
N GLY A 8 -2.06 -12.00 2.73
CA GLY A 8 -3.43 -11.49 2.70
C GLY A 8 -3.53 -10.09 2.11
N ILE A 9 -4.57 -9.37 2.48
CA ILE A 9 -4.81 -8.00 2.03
C ILE A 9 -4.26 -7.00 3.03
N ILE A 10 -3.36 -6.13 2.53
CA ILE A 10 -2.65 -5.12 3.32
C ILE A 10 -2.87 -3.76 2.66
N PRO A 11 -3.97 -3.05 2.98
CA PRO A 11 -4.28 -1.78 2.34
C PRO A 11 -3.16 -0.76 2.52
N PRO A 12 -2.73 -0.10 1.44
CA PRO A 12 -1.90 1.08 1.54
C PRO A 12 -2.82 2.25 1.96
N MET A 13 -2.88 2.51 3.26
CA MET A 13 -3.80 3.49 3.82
C MET A 13 -3.52 4.89 3.27
N ILE A 14 -4.59 5.60 2.85
CA ILE A 14 -4.52 7.04 2.59
C ILE A 14 -4.21 7.77 3.91
N THR A 15 -3.60 8.95 3.82
CA THR A 15 -3.39 9.81 4.99
C THR A 15 -4.50 10.85 5.08
N PRO A 16 -5.43 10.75 6.03
CA PRO A 16 -6.44 11.78 6.26
C PRO A 16 -5.80 13.08 6.75
N LEU A 17 -5.97 14.14 5.99
CA LEU A 17 -5.40 15.46 6.30
C LEU A 17 -6.53 16.45 6.65
N GLY A 18 -6.32 17.26 7.69
CA GLY A 18 -7.18 18.37 8.06
C GLY A 18 -6.84 19.64 7.29
N ASP A 19 -5.54 19.86 7.09
CA ASP A 19 -4.98 20.95 6.30
C ASP A 19 -3.61 20.57 5.72
N MET A 20 -2.83 21.56 5.32
CA MET A 20 -1.52 21.36 4.67
C MET A 20 -0.51 20.60 5.54
N ASN A 21 -0.58 20.71 6.85
CA ASN A 21 0.37 20.11 7.80
C ASN A 21 -0.29 19.59 9.09
N SER A 22 -1.54 19.17 9.03
CA SER A 22 -2.20 18.51 10.15
C SER A 22 -3.01 17.29 9.71
N LEU A 23 -3.10 16.27 10.57
CA LEU A 23 -3.96 15.13 10.36
C LEU A 23 -5.42 15.46 10.66
N ASP A 24 -6.33 14.90 9.88
CA ASP A 24 -7.75 14.75 10.27
C ASP A 24 -7.84 13.60 11.29
N ILE A 25 -7.63 13.90 12.57
CA ILE A 25 -7.56 12.88 13.62
C ILE A 25 -8.83 12.05 13.71
N PRO A 26 -10.05 12.65 13.79
CA PRO A 26 -11.27 11.84 13.81
C PRO A 26 -11.45 10.97 12.58
N GLY A 27 -11.10 11.49 11.40
CA GLY A 27 -11.14 10.73 10.16
C GLY A 27 -10.09 9.62 10.11
N LEU A 28 -8.89 9.86 10.63
CA LEU A 28 -7.85 8.83 10.73
C LEU A 28 -8.31 7.66 11.61
N GLU A 29 -8.82 7.95 12.80
CA GLU A 29 -9.31 6.94 13.73
C GLU A 29 -10.44 6.11 13.12
N LYS A 30 -11.40 6.79 12.47
CA LYS A 30 -12.52 6.13 11.81
C LYS A 30 -12.08 5.26 10.62
N LEU A 31 -11.14 5.75 9.81
CA LEU A 31 -10.60 5.01 8.66
C LEU A 31 -9.86 3.75 9.10
N VAL A 32 -9.03 3.83 10.13
CA VAL A 32 -8.32 2.66 10.68
C VAL A 32 -9.32 1.58 11.12
N GLU A 33 -10.36 1.95 11.90
CA GLU A 33 -11.36 0.97 12.33
C GLU A 33 -12.18 0.41 11.15
N HIS A 34 -12.54 1.24 10.18
CA HIS A 34 -13.22 0.80 8.96
C HIS A 34 -12.40 -0.27 8.22
N ILE A 35 -11.12 -0.01 8.00
CA ILE A 35 -10.23 -0.95 7.31
C ILE A 35 -10.10 -2.26 8.10
N LEU A 36 -9.87 -2.18 9.40
CA LEU A 36 -9.71 -3.35 10.26
C LEU A 36 -10.99 -4.18 10.36
N SER A 37 -12.16 -3.52 10.41
CA SER A 37 -13.46 -4.21 10.47
C SER A 37 -13.75 -5.03 9.21
N GLY A 38 -13.13 -4.70 8.07
CA GLY A 38 -13.21 -5.48 6.84
C GLY A 38 -12.39 -6.78 6.85
N GLY A 39 -11.64 -7.05 7.93
CA GLY A 39 -10.92 -8.31 8.13
C GLY A 39 -9.59 -8.39 7.39
N VAL A 40 -8.93 -7.27 7.14
CA VAL A 40 -7.61 -7.20 6.49
C VAL A 40 -6.52 -7.87 7.35
N GLN A 41 -5.46 -8.35 6.73
CA GLN A 41 -4.39 -9.09 7.39
C GLN A 41 -3.18 -8.21 7.76
N GLY A 42 -3.21 -6.94 7.42
CA GLY A 42 -2.20 -5.95 7.77
C GLY A 42 -2.61 -4.56 7.35
N LEU A 43 -1.80 -3.56 7.67
CA LEU A 43 -1.98 -2.18 7.26
C LEU A 43 -0.64 -1.61 6.81
N PHE A 44 -0.61 -0.92 5.68
CA PHE A 44 0.59 -0.25 5.17
C PHE A 44 0.38 1.27 5.17
N ILE A 45 1.15 2.00 5.97
CA ILE A 45 1.13 3.46 6.04
C ILE A 45 2.37 4.08 5.40
N LEU A 46 2.30 5.35 5.03
CA LEU A 46 3.39 6.09 4.38
C LEU A 46 3.86 5.46 3.07
N GLY A 47 2.95 4.79 2.34
CA GLY A 47 3.18 4.39 0.95
C GLY A 47 2.83 5.53 -0.03
N THR A 48 2.87 5.23 -1.33
CA THR A 48 2.46 6.16 -2.39
C THR A 48 1.01 6.63 -2.21
N THR A 49 0.11 5.72 -1.89
CA THR A 49 -1.31 6.03 -1.61
C THR A 49 -1.47 6.88 -0.35
N GLY A 50 -0.54 6.78 0.60
CA GLY A 50 -0.47 7.61 1.80
C GLY A 50 0.19 8.97 1.58
N GLU A 51 0.52 9.36 0.34
CA GLU A 51 1.14 10.65 -0.01
C GLU A 51 2.47 10.93 0.72
N ALA A 52 3.20 9.88 1.14
CA ALA A 52 4.34 9.99 2.06
C ALA A 52 5.36 11.07 1.64
N GLN A 53 5.71 11.16 0.34
CA GLN A 53 6.70 12.09 -0.18
C GLN A 53 6.28 13.57 -0.12
N SER A 54 4.98 13.81 0.11
CA SER A 54 4.39 15.17 0.19
C SER A 54 4.10 15.60 1.64
N LEU A 55 4.36 14.74 2.62
CA LEU A 55 4.16 15.03 4.05
C LEU A 55 5.46 15.52 4.71
N SER A 56 5.35 16.43 5.66
CA SER A 56 6.49 16.79 6.53
C SER A 56 6.94 15.59 7.36
N TYR A 57 8.18 15.57 7.82
CA TYR A 57 8.69 14.49 8.68
C TYR A 57 7.94 14.44 10.02
N GLU A 58 7.60 15.59 10.58
CA GLU A 58 6.78 15.68 11.80
C GLU A 58 5.43 14.97 11.61
N LEU A 59 4.77 15.23 10.48
CA LEU A 59 3.49 14.60 10.18
C LEU A 59 3.60 13.10 9.93
N ARG A 60 4.69 12.65 9.29
CA ARG A 60 4.99 11.22 9.13
C ARG A 60 5.19 10.54 10.49
N HIS A 61 5.93 11.17 11.41
CA HIS A 61 6.16 10.65 12.76
C HIS A 61 4.87 10.59 13.57
N GLU A 62 4.02 11.63 13.52
CA GLU A 62 2.72 11.63 14.16
C GLU A 62 1.79 10.53 13.63
N LEU A 63 1.76 10.34 12.31
CA LEU A 63 0.97 9.27 11.69
C LEU A 63 1.42 7.88 12.16
N ILE A 64 2.73 7.61 12.20
CA ILE A 64 3.28 6.35 12.70
C ILE A 64 2.81 6.09 14.13
N GLU A 65 2.99 7.07 15.02
CA GLU A 65 2.61 6.95 16.42
C GLU A 65 1.11 6.65 16.59
N ARG A 66 0.25 7.44 15.95
CA ARG A 66 -1.19 7.29 16.10
C ARG A 66 -1.71 5.97 15.56
N VAL A 67 -1.27 5.60 14.35
CA VAL A 67 -1.75 4.36 13.72
C VAL A 67 -1.23 3.13 14.46
N CYS A 68 0.05 3.06 14.80
CA CYS A 68 0.59 1.91 15.54
C CYS A 68 -0.09 1.74 16.90
N ARG A 69 -0.31 2.84 17.62
CA ARG A 69 -1.01 2.84 18.91
C ARG A 69 -2.46 2.38 18.77
N GLN A 70 -3.20 2.91 17.77
CA GLN A 70 -4.59 2.56 17.57
C GLN A 70 -4.75 1.12 17.09
N VAL A 71 -3.93 0.65 16.17
CA VAL A 71 -3.97 -0.74 15.70
C VAL A 71 -3.68 -1.71 16.85
N GLY A 72 -2.79 -1.36 17.79
CA GLY A 72 -2.58 -2.10 19.04
C GLY A 72 -2.23 -3.58 18.82
N LYS A 73 -1.44 -3.89 17.79
CA LYS A 73 -1.03 -5.26 17.42
C LYS A 73 -2.17 -6.17 16.93
N ARG A 74 -3.36 -5.65 16.64
CA ARG A 74 -4.47 -6.43 16.07
C ARG A 74 -4.10 -7.06 14.72
N VAL A 75 -3.32 -6.32 13.93
CA VAL A 75 -2.74 -6.78 12.66
C VAL A 75 -1.31 -6.19 12.53
N PRO A 76 -0.44 -6.77 11.67
CA PRO A 76 0.84 -6.16 11.29
C PRO A 76 0.66 -4.75 10.74
N VAL A 77 1.49 -3.81 11.17
CA VAL A 77 1.63 -2.47 10.58
C VAL A 77 2.97 -2.41 9.85
N LEU A 78 2.92 -2.13 8.56
CA LEU A 78 4.07 -1.87 7.70
C LEU A 78 4.22 -0.36 7.52
N VAL A 79 5.43 0.17 7.65
CA VAL A 79 5.70 1.62 7.57
C VAL A 79 6.61 1.92 6.40
N GLY A 80 6.15 2.79 5.48
CA GLY A 80 6.99 3.30 4.39
C GLY A 80 8.08 4.22 4.91
N ILE A 81 9.33 3.90 4.56
CA ILE A 81 10.51 4.68 4.94
C ILE A 81 11.28 5.20 3.71
N SER A 82 10.67 5.15 2.52
CA SER A 82 11.35 5.56 1.28
C SER A 82 11.71 7.04 1.33
N ASP A 83 12.97 7.33 1.20
CA ASP A 83 13.50 8.68 1.10
C ASP A 83 14.72 8.70 0.14
N THR A 84 15.14 9.89 -0.28
CA THR A 84 16.39 10.09 -1.01
C THR A 84 17.59 10.16 -0.06
N SER A 85 17.34 10.44 1.22
CA SER A 85 18.33 10.42 2.30
C SER A 85 18.22 9.11 3.08
N LEU A 86 19.30 8.34 3.12
CA LEU A 86 19.37 7.14 3.96
C LEU A 86 19.15 7.46 5.44
N VAL A 87 19.67 8.60 5.90
CA VAL A 87 19.53 9.03 7.31
C VAL A 87 18.07 9.25 7.68
N GLU A 88 17.28 9.90 6.80
CA GLU A 88 15.84 10.11 7.03
C GLU A 88 15.06 8.80 6.98
N SER A 89 15.44 7.87 6.10
CA SER A 89 14.87 6.51 6.09
C SER A 89 15.12 5.80 7.43
N LEU A 90 16.32 5.95 8.02
CA LEU A 90 16.66 5.35 9.32
C LEU A 90 15.86 6.02 10.46
N HIS A 91 15.75 7.34 10.50
CA HIS A 91 14.92 8.05 11.50
C HIS A 91 13.47 7.55 11.48
N LEU A 92 12.89 7.37 10.29
CA LEU A 92 11.54 6.79 10.15
C LEU A 92 11.48 5.33 10.63
N ALA A 93 12.51 4.53 10.34
CA ALA A 93 12.58 3.13 10.79
C ALA A 93 12.70 3.03 12.32
N GLU A 94 13.51 3.87 12.94
CA GLU A 94 13.65 3.97 14.40
C GLU A 94 12.32 4.38 15.06
N LYS A 95 11.63 5.41 14.52
CA LYS A 95 10.30 5.80 15.00
C LYS A 95 9.30 4.66 14.86
N ALA A 96 9.28 3.97 13.72
CA ALA A 96 8.40 2.83 13.48
C ALA A 96 8.66 1.69 14.49
N PHE A 97 9.93 1.40 14.78
CA PHE A 97 10.32 0.41 15.77
C PHE A 97 9.85 0.81 17.19
N ALA A 98 10.09 2.06 17.59
CA ALA A 98 9.70 2.56 18.90
C ALA A 98 8.18 2.49 19.13
N GLU A 99 7.38 2.70 18.07
CA GLU A 99 5.91 2.61 18.14
C GLU A 99 5.37 1.19 17.91
N GLY A 100 6.23 0.20 17.75
CA GLY A 100 5.86 -1.21 17.65
C GLY A 100 5.31 -1.65 16.29
N ALA A 101 5.72 -0.98 15.20
CA ALA A 101 5.47 -1.47 13.84
C ALA A 101 6.09 -2.85 13.63
N THR A 102 5.59 -3.59 12.64
CA THR A 102 6.03 -4.97 12.37
C THR A 102 7.16 -5.03 11.37
N ALA A 103 7.14 -4.18 10.36
CA ALA A 103 8.13 -4.12 9.29
C ALA A 103 8.20 -2.73 8.68
N VAL A 104 9.27 -2.47 7.95
CA VAL A 104 9.41 -1.26 7.13
C VAL A 104 9.40 -1.60 5.64
N VAL A 105 8.99 -0.65 4.82
CA VAL A 105 8.88 -0.78 3.36
C VAL A 105 9.72 0.31 2.70
N SER A 106 10.66 -0.07 1.84
CA SER A 106 11.51 0.88 1.13
C SER A 106 11.47 0.66 -0.38
N ALA A 107 11.12 1.71 -1.12
CA ALA A 107 11.37 1.78 -2.56
C ALA A 107 12.82 2.23 -2.82
N PRO A 108 13.37 1.97 -4.02
CA PRO A 108 14.67 2.51 -4.41
C PRO A 108 14.74 4.03 -4.25
N PRO A 109 15.92 4.61 -3.98
CA PRO A 109 16.13 6.05 -4.08
C PRO A 109 15.65 6.58 -5.44
N TYR A 110 14.88 7.67 -5.46
CA TYR A 110 14.07 8.04 -6.63
C TYR A 110 14.54 9.28 -7.40
N TYR A 111 15.48 10.07 -6.89
CA TYR A 111 15.99 11.24 -7.59
C TYR A 111 17.04 10.85 -8.65
N TYR A 112 18.05 10.09 -8.25
CA TYR A 112 18.99 9.43 -9.15
C TYR A 112 18.60 7.97 -9.30
N ALA A 113 18.64 7.45 -10.53
CA ALA A 113 18.37 6.05 -10.81
C ALA A 113 19.65 5.22 -10.54
N PRO A 114 19.71 4.43 -9.48
CA PRO A 114 20.87 3.59 -9.18
C PRO A 114 20.96 2.40 -10.16
N ALA A 115 22.18 1.92 -10.39
CA ALA A 115 22.42 0.68 -11.08
C ALA A 115 22.04 -0.54 -10.20
N GLN A 116 21.89 -1.72 -10.80
CA GLN A 116 21.45 -2.92 -10.06
C GLN A 116 22.41 -3.30 -8.92
N GLN A 117 23.72 -3.14 -9.12
CA GLN A 117 24.71 -3.39 -8.06
C GLN A 117 24.57 -2.37 -6.91
N GLU A 118 24.38 -1.09 -7.25
CA GLU A 118 24.15 -0.06 -6.24
C GLU A 118 22.87 -0.29 -5.45
N LEU A 119 21.82 -0.88 -6.06
CA LEU A 119 20.62 -1.31 -5.35
C LEU A 119 20.91 -2.45 -4.37
N ILE A 120 21.73 -3.42 -4.76
CA ILE A 120 22.13 -4.52 -3.87
C ILE A 120 22.85 -3.94 -2.65
N ASP A 121 23.86 -3.10 -2.88
CA ASP A 121 24.66 -2.50 -1.83
C ASP A 121 23.82 -1.61 -0.90
N PHE A 122 22.94 -0.81 -1.48
CA PHE A 122 21.99 0.05 -0.73
C PHE A 122 21.07 -0.76 0.18
N TYR A 123 20.39 -1.78 -0.37
CA TYR A 123 19.42 -2.53 0.42
C TYR A 123 20.05 -3.45 1.45
N GLN A 124 21.21 -4.01 1.16
CA GLN A 124 21.98 -4.78 2.15
C GLN A 124 22.43 -3.86 3.28
N GLY A 125 23.04 -2.71 2.97
CA GLY A 125 23.44 -1.73 3.98
C GLY A 125 22.26 -1.18 4.79
N LEU A 126 21.10 -0.92 4.17
CA LEU A 126 19.89 -0.53 4.89
C LEU A 126 19.41 -1.66 5.82
N ALA A 127 19.39 -2.89 5.36
CA ALA A 127 18.94 -4.04 6.13
C ALA A 127 19.86 -4.40 7.29
N ASP A 128 21.16 -4.06 7.20
CA ASP A 128 22.14 -4.26 8.27
C ASP A 128 21.90 -3.35 9.48
N VAL A 129 21.46 -2.10 9.23
CA VAL A 129 21.47 -1.04 10.28
C VAL A 129 20.08 -0.69 10.80
N GLN A 130 19.01 -0.96 10.05
CA GLN A 130 17.67 -0.62 10.48
C GLN A 130 17.06 -1.70 11.41
N PRO A 131 16.21 -1.32 12.40
CA PRO A 131 15.83 -2.22 13.49
C PRO A 131 14.72 -3.22 13.19
N LEU A 132 13.98 -3.06 12.07
CA LEU A 132 12.81 -3.86 11.73
C LEU A 132 13.05 -4.73 10.49
N PRO A 133 12.29 -5.80 10.26
CA PRO A 133 12.28 -6.50 8.98
C PRO A 133 11.95 -5.57 7.80
N LEU A 134 12.64 -5.77 6.67
CA LEU A 134 12.54 -4.92 5.48
C LEU A 134 11.74 -5.59 4.37
N PHE A 135 10.73 -4.89 3.86
CA PHE A 135 10.10 -5.14 2.57
C PHE A 135 10.70 -4.24 1.49
N LEU A 136 11.04 -4.82 0.37
CA LEU A 136 11.38 -4.07 -0.84
C LEU A 136 10.10 -3.59 -1.52
N TYR A 137 10.14 -2.42 -2.16
CA TYR A 137 9.02 -1.90 -2.91
C TYR A 137 9.43 -1.59 -4.36
N ASN A 138 9.01 -2.42 -5.31
CA ASN A 138 9.23 -2.21 -6.73
C ASN A 138 8.10 -1.35 -7.31
N MET A 139 8.41 -0.08 -7.64
CA MET A 139 7.48 0.89 -8.21
C MET A 139 8.14 1.69 -9.34
N PRO A 140 8.51 1.04 -10.45
CA PRO A 140 9.38 1.64 -11.48
C PRO A 140 8.78 2.89 -12.14
N SER A 141 7.45 3.00 -12.20
CA SER A 141 6.79 4.20 -12.74
C SER A 141 7.03 5.47 -11.93
N HIS A 142 7.39 5.35 -10.63
CA HIS A 142 7.65 6.48 -9.73
C HIS A 142 9.14 6.67 -9.46
N VAL A 143 9.87 5.58 -9.23
CA VAL A 143 11.29 5.65 -8.84
C VAL A 143 12.26 5.50 -10.02
N LYS A 144 11.75 5.32 -11.25
CA LYS A 144 12.53 5.26 -12.51
C LYS A 144 13.48 4.07 -12.63
N VAL A 145 13.49 3.16 -11.68
CA VAL A 145 14.31 1.96 -11.70
C VAL A 145 13.46 0.75 -11.30
N LYS A 146 13.70 -0.37 -11.96
CA LYS A 146 13.09 -1.67 -11.66
C LYS A 146 14.08 -2.51 -10.88
N ILE A 147 13.64 -3.19 -9.85
CA ILE A 147 14.44 -4.19 -9.15
C ILE A 147 14.42 -5.46 -10.02
N GLU A 148 15.53 -5.76 -10.69
CA GLU A 148 15.59 -6.94 -11.56
C GLU A 148 15.50 -8.25 -10.75
N PRO A 149 14.99 -9.36 -11.32
CA PRO A 149 14.86 -10.62 -10.58
C PRO A 149 16.18 -11.12 -9.97
N ALA A 150 17.30 -10.99 -10.67
CA ALA A 150 18.62 -11.36 -10.15
C ALA A 150 19.05 -10.49 -8.96
N THR A 151 18.73 -9.19 -9.02
CA THR A 151 18.96 -8.23 -7.94
C THR A 151 18.12 -8.58 -6.71
N LEU A 152 16.82 -8.88 -6.89
CA LEU A 152 15.98 -9.37 -5.79
C LEU A 152 16.58 -10.62 -5.15
N LYS A 153 16.99 -11.61 -5.96
CA LYS A 153 17.59 -12.86 -5.45
C LYS A 153 18.82 -12.60 -4.58
N ALA A 154 19.66 -11.65 -4.98
CA ALA A 154 20.87 -11.27 -4.22
C ALA A 154 20.52 -10.56 -2.91
N ILE A 155 19.62 -9.56 -2.95
CA ILE A 155 19.18 -8.80 -1.77
C ILE A 155 18.45 -9.72 -0.77
N ALA A 156 17.61 -10.62 -1.26
CA ALA A 156 16.83 -11.55 -0.44
C ALA A 156 17.68 -12.60 0.31
N GLN A 157 19.01 -12.69 0.06
CA GLN A 157 19.89 -13.51 0.90
C GLN A 157 20.08 -12.89 2.31
N HIS A 158 19.86 -11.60 2.44
CA HIS A 158 19.94 -10.92 3.73
C HIS A 158 18.79 -11.36 4.65
N PRO A 159 19.05 -11.83 5.89
CA PRO A 159 18.04 -12.42 6.76
C PRO A 159 16.97 -11.43 7.23
N ASN A 160 17.27 -10.13 7.18
CA ASN A 160 16.32 -9.08 7.56
C ASN A 160 15.46 -8.58 6.39
N VAL A 161 15.65 -9.10 5.17
CA VAL A 161 14.80 -8.82 4.00
C VAL A 161 13.76 -9.92 3.88
N ILE A 162 12.50 -9.61 4.13
CA ILE A 162 11.43 -10.59 4.32
C ILE A 162 10.36 -10.58 3.21
N GLY A 163 10.42 -9.66 2.26
CA GLY A 163 9.43 -9.62 1.20
C GLY A 163 9.67 -8.54 0.17
N LEU A 164 8.84 -8.61 -0.87
CA LEU A 164 8.76 -7.58 -1.90
C LEU A 164 7.29 -7.30 -2.24
N LYS A 165 6.95 -6.02 -2.33
CA LYS A 165 5.73 -5.52 -2.96
C LYS A 165 6.04 -5.08 -4.37
N ASP A 166 5.33 -5.62 -5.35
CA ASP A 166 5.45 -5.20 -6.75
C ASP A 166 4.26 -4.36 -7.22
N SER A 167 4.53 -3.19 -7.76
CA SER A 167 3.56 -2.29 -8.39
C SER A 167 3.93 -1.95 -9.85
N SER A 168 4.67 -2.82 -10.51
CA SER A 168 5.03 -2.63 -11.93
C SER A 168 3.86 -2.84 -12.89
N ALA A 169 2.82 -3.57 -12.46
CA ALA A 169 1.72 -4.08 -13.29
C ALA A 169 2.19 -5.03 -14.43
N ASP A 170 3.38 -5.61 -14.30
CA ASP A 170 3.98 -6.54 -15.25
C ASP A 170 3.89 -7.97 -14.68
N MET A 171 2.87 -8.74 -15.08
CA MET A 171 2.66 -10.10 -14.58
C MET A 171 3.75 -11.07 -15.04
N VAL A 172 4.38 -10.85 -16.19
CA VAL A 172 5.52 -11.70 -16.64
C VAL A 172 6.69 -11.52 -15.68
N TYR A 173 6.97 -10.27 -15.31
CA TYR A 173 7.97 -9.97 -14.29
C TYR A 173 7.58 -10.58 -12.93
N PHE A 174 6.33 -10.42 -12.49
CA PHE A 174 5.87 -10.93 -11.20
C PHE A 174 5.96 -12.47 -11.13
N HIS A 175 5.62 -13.18 -12.20
CA HIS A 175 5.80 -14.64 -12.29
C HIS A 175 7.29 -15.04 -12.19
N SER A 176 8.18 -14.25 -12.78
CA SER A 176 9.63 -14.48 -12.63
C SER A 176 10.07 -14.37 -11.16
N LEU A 177 9.49 -13.42 -10.40
CA LEU A 177 9.74 -13.30 -8.95
C LEU A 177 9.24 -14.52 -8.19
N ILE A 178 8.01 -14.99 -8.45
CA ILE A 178 7.47 -16.21 -7.83
C ILE A 178 8.41 -17.38 -8.10
N GLN A 179 8.87 -17.54 -9.35
CA GLN A 179 9.73 -18.66 -9.73
C GLN A 179 11.10 -18.64 -9.02
N ILE A 180 11.73 -17.47 -8.91
CA ILE A 180 13.05 -17.37 -8.26
C ILE A 180 13.00 -17.46 -6.74
N MET A 181 11.86 -17.11 -6.13
CA MET A 181 11.66 -17.12 -4.68
C MET A 181 10.97 -18.38 -4.15
N LYS A 182 10.62 -19.34 -5.02
CA LYS A 182 9.85 -20.56 -4.68
C LYS A 182 10.43 -21.38 -3.52
N ASP A 183 11.76 -21.38 -3.38
CA ASP A 183 12.47 -22.16 -2.35
C ASP A 183 12.68 -21.38 -1.05
N LYS A 184 12.15 -20.13 -0.97
CA LYS A 184 12.24 -19.24 0.21
C LYS A 184 10.86 -19.02 0.81
N ALA A 185 10.35 -20.03 1.51
CA ALA A 185 8.98 -20.07 2.03
C ALA A 185 8.62 -18.95 3.04
N ASP A 186 9.60 -18.31 3.63
CA ASP A 186 9.45 -17.20 4.59
C ASP A 186 9.53 -15.81 3.92
N PHE A 187 9.66 -15.76 2.59
CA PHE A 187 9.71 -14.51 1.82
C PHE A 187 8.36 -14.19 1.21
N SER A 188 7.79 -13.03 1.54
CA SER A 188 6.47 -12.62 1.08
C SER A 188 6.51 -11.88 -0.25
N LEU A 189 5.71 -12.32 -1.22
CA LEU A 189 5.49 -11.63 -2.49
C LEU A 189 4.07 -11.05 -2.54
N LEU A 190 3.96 -9.73 -2.57
CA LEU A 190 2.70 -9.00 -2.58
C LEU A 190 2.53 -8.19 -3.87
N VAL A 191 1.35 -8.26 -4.48
CA VAL A 191 1.02 -7.48 -5.68
C VAL A 191 0.36 -6.15 -5.31
N GLY A 192 0.76 -5.06 -5.95
CA GLY A 192 0.20 -3.73 -5.72
C GLY A 192 -1.10 -3.48 -6.49
N PRO A 193 -1.11 -3.61 -7.84
CA PRO A 193 -2.31 -3.43 -8.63
C PRO A 193 -3.42 -4.40 -8.23
N GLU A 194 -4.52 -3.87 -7.77
CA GLU A 194 -5.63 -4.67 -7.22
C GLU A 194 -6.35 -5.50 -8.27
N GLU A 195 -6.31 -5.05 -9.52
CA GLU A 195 -6.85 -5.75 -10.68
C GLU A 195 -6.15 -7.10 -10.94
N LEU A 196 -4.91 -7.24 -10.48
CA LEU A 196 -4.07 -8.43 -10.66
C LEU A 196 -4.01 -9.33 -9.41
N THR A 197 -4.67 -8.95 -8.32
CA THR A 197 -4.54 -9.67 -7.03
C THR A 197 -5.01 -11.12 -7.13
N ALA A 198 -6.15 -11.37 -7.75
CA ALA A 198 -6.67 -12.74 -7.88
C ALA A 198 -5.72 -13.63 -8.69
N GLU A 199 -5.27 -13.15 -9.86
CA GLU A 199 -4.33 -13.87 -10.72
C GLU A 199 -3.01 -14.16 -9.97
N ALA A 200 -2.43 -13.15 -9.35
CA ALA A 200 -1.19 -13.29 -8.60
C ALA A 200 -1.31 -14.36 -7.48
N VAL A 201 -2.39 -14.32 -6.70
CA VAL A 201 -2.64 -15.27 -5.60
C VAL A 201 -2.88 -16.69 -6.11
N LEU A 202 -3.63 -16.87 -7.20
CA LEU A 202 -3.83 -18.18 -7.85
C LEU A 202 -2.53 -18.82 -8.31
N LEU A 203 -1.53 -17.99 -8.64
CA LEU A 203 -0.21 -18.41 -9.13
C LEU A 203 0.88 -18.44 -8.05
N GLY A 204 0.54 -18.13 -6.80
CA GLY A 204 1.43 -18.33 -5.67
C GLY A 204 1.91 -17.07 -4.95
N ALA A 205 1.33 -15.90 -5.24
CA ALA A 205 1.56 -14.71 -4.42
C ALA A 205 0.94 -14.86 -3.02
N ASP A 206 1.51 -14.16 -2.05
CA ASP A 206 1.05 -14.18 -0.67
C ASP A 206 -0.14 -13.25 -0.42
N GLY A 207 -0.38 -12.29 -1.30
CA GLY A 207 -1.51 -11.37 -1.17
C GLY A 207 -1.39 -10.10 -1.99
N GLY A 208 -2.15 -9.08 -1.58
CA GLY A 208 -2.23 -7.80 -2.26
C GLY A 208 -2.12 -6.58 -1.34
N VAL A 209 -1.52 -5.52 -1.89
CA VAL A 209 -1.44 -4.20 -1.26
C VAL A 209 -2.35 -3.26 -2.04
N ASN A 210 -3.66 -3.43 -1.82
CA ASN A 210 -4.73 -2.93 -2.67
C ASN A 210 -5.32 -1.63 -2.14
N GLY A 211 -5.27 -0.58 -2.94
CA GLY A 211 -5.73 0.76 -2.54
C GLY A 211 -7.23 0.87 -2.36
N GLY A 212 -8.01 0.15 -3.15
CA GLY A 212 -9.46 0.11 -3.02
C GLY A 212 -9.97 -0.44 -1.69
N ALA A 213 -9.12 -1.17 -0.97
CA ALA A 213 -9.43 -1.64 0.37
C ALA A 213 -9.49 -0.51 1.44
N ASN A 214 -9.12 0.72 1.11
CA ASN A 214 -9.47 1.90 1.91
C ASN A 214 -10.98 2.18 1.89
N MET A 215 -11.63 1.92 0.75
CA MET A 215 -13.07 2.15 0.54
C MET A 215 -13.88 0.90 0.90
N PHE A 216 -13.44 -0.25 0.41
CA PHE A 216 -14.21 -1.52 0.42
C PHE A 216 -13.35 -2.68 0.91
N PRO A 217 -12.86 -2.67 2.17
CA PRO A 217 -11.88 -3.66 2.63
C PRO A 217 -12.38 -5.11 2.53
N SER A 218 -13.64 -5.37 2.86
CA SER A 218 -14.21 -6.72 2.80
C SER A 218 -14.28 -7.30 1.37
N LEU A 219 -14.44 -6.46 0.34
CA LEU A 219 -14.42 -6.90 -1.06
C LEU A 219 -13.09 -7.55 -1.41
N TYR A 220 -11.98 -6.88 -1.08
CA TYR A 220 -10.63 -7.37 -1.39
C TYR A 220 -10.25 -8.58 -0.52
N VAL A 221 -10.66 -8.58 0.75
CA VAL A 221 -10.46 -9.74 1.65
C VAL A 221 -11.22 -10.97 1.13
N THR A 222 -12.44 -10.79 0.64
CA THR A 222 -13.22 -11.89 0.05
C THR A 222 -12.59 -12.38 -1.25
N MET A 223 -12.13 -11.46 -2.12
CA MET A 223 -11.37 -11.81 -3.32
C MET A 223 -10.12 -12.64 -3.00
N TYR A 224 -9.32 -12.20 -2.04
CA TYR A 224 -8.13 -12.93 -1.61
C TYR A 224 -8.47 -14.35 -1.12
N LYS A 225 -9.50 -14.48 -0.28
CA LYS A 225 -9.93 -15.79 0.24
C LYS A 225 -10.41 -16.71 -0.88
N ALA A 226 -11.21 -16.20 -1.80
CA ALA A 226 -11.69 -16.95 -2.96
C ALA A 226 -10.54 -17.42 -3.86
N ALA A 227 -9.59 -16.53 -4.18
CA ALA A 227 -8.41 -16.89 -4.95
C ALA A 227 -7.54 -17.93 -4.25
N LYS A 228 -7.34 -17.79 -2.92
CA LYS A 228 -6.55 -18.73 -2.10
C LYS A 228 -7.20 -20.12 -2.04
N SER A 229 -8.52 -20.21 -2.00
CA SER A 229 -9.29 -21.47 -2.03
C SER A 229 -9.58 -21.98 -3.45
N ARG A 230 -9.18 -21.24 -4.51
CA ARG A 230 -9.47 -21.54 -5.91
C ARG A 230 -10.96 -21.59 -6.25
N ASP A 231 -11.77 -20.82 -5.55
CA ASP A 231 -13.17 -20.57 -5.87
C ASP A 231 -13.27 -19.60 -7.05
N LEU A 232 -13.16 -20.14 -8.27
CA LEU A 232 -13.08 -19.35 -9.50
C LEU A 232 -14.39 -18.62 -9.80
N ASP A 233 -15.53 -19.16 -9.43
CA ASP A 233 -16.83 -18.50 -9.68
C ASP A 233 -16.92 -17.20 -8.86
N THR A 234 -16.56 -17.26 -7.58
CA THR A 234 -16.49 -16.07 -6.72
C THR A 234 -15.41 -15.10 -7.21
N VAL A 235 -14.24 -15.59 -7.61
CA VAL A 235 -13.17 -14.74 -8.19
C VAL A 235 -13.65 -13.97 -9.39
N LEU A 236 -14.31 -14.63 -10.35
CA LEU A 236 -14.82 -13.99 -11.57
C LEU A 236 -15.87 -12.91 -11.26
N ALA A 237 -16.78 -13.18 -10.34
CA ALA A 237 -17.82 -12.23 -9.94
C ALA A 237 -17.23 -10.99 -9.25
N LEU A 238 -16.29 -11.18 -8.30
CA LEU A 238 -15.64 -10.07 -7.58
C LEU A 238 -14.68 -9.28 -8.47
N GLN A 239 -14.00 -9.94 -9.42
CA GLN A 239 -13.13 -9.28 -10.38
C GLN A 239 -13.88 -8.26 -11.23
N GLN A 240 -15.13 -8.54 -11.62
CA GLN A 240 -15.97 -7.58 -12.35
C GLN A 240 -16.22 -6.31 -11.50
N GLN A 241 -16.46 -6.45 -10.20
CA GLN A 241 -16.63 -5.31 -9.29
C GLN A 241 -15.34 -4.50 -9.16
N ILE A 242 -14.21 -5.16 -8.95
CA ILE A 242 -12.89 -4.50 -8.84
C ILE A 242 -12.57 -3.74 -10.13
N MET A 243 -12.79 -4.37 -11.30
CA MET A 243 -12.58 -3.72 -12.60
C MET A 243 -13.54 -2.54 -12.82
N TYR A 244 -14.79 -2.63 -12.34
CA TYR A 244 -15.70 -1.49 -12.40
C TYR A 244 -15.22 -0.31 -11.56
N ILE A 245 -14.75 -0.55 -10.32
CA ILE A 245 -14.16 0.47 -9.44
C ILE A 245 -12.94 1.12 -10.12
N SER A 246 -12.02 0.33 -10.62
CA SER A 246 -10.79 0.79 -11.27
C SER A 246 -11.09 1.61 -12.53
N ASN A 247 -12.01 1.16 -13.37
CA ASN A 247 -12.35 1.83 -14.62
C ASN A 247 -13.30 3.04 -14.45
N SER A 248 -13.89 3.21 -13.26
CA SER A 248 -14.77 4.33 -12.96
C SER A 248 -14.12 5.32 -12.00
N ILE A 249 -13.98 5.00 -10.71
CA ILE A 249 -13.49 5.92 -9.66
C ILE A 249 -12.06 6.40 -9.97
N TYR A 250 -11.15 5.48 -10.37
CA TYR A 250 -9.74 5.83 -10.61
C TYR A 250 -9.50 6.56 -11.94
N LYS A 251 -10.51 6.62 -12.82
CA LYS A 251 -10.44 7.32 -14.11
C LYS A 251 -11.15 8.67 -14.10
N ILE A 252 -11.71 9.11 -12.97
CA ILE A 252 -12.25 10.47 -12.84
C ILE A 252 -11.09 11.47 -12.80
N GLY A 253 -11.22 12.56 -13.56
CA GLY A 253 -10.18 13.57 -13.68
C GLY A 253 -9.32 13.38 -14.94
N LYS A 254 -8.26 14.20 -15.04
CA LYS A 254 -7.44 14.31 -16.27
C LYS A 254 -5.96 13.99 -16.06
N TYR A 255 -5.56 13.68 -14.81
CA TYR A 255 -4.15 13.62 -14.43
C TYR A 255 -3.80 12.28 -13.78
N GLY A 256 -2.51 11.97 -13.68
CA GLY A 256 -2.02 10.77 -13.01
C GLY A 256 -2.40 10.66 -11.53
N SER A 257 -2.81 11.78 -10.91
CA SER A 257 -3.33 11.80 -9.52
C SER A 257 -4.78 11.34 -9.39
N SER A 258 -5.47 11.00 -10.48
CA SER A 258 -6.92 10.64 -10.48
C SER A 258 -7.22 9.47 -9.56
N TYR A 259 -6.38 8.44 -9.52
CA TYR A 259 -6.50 7.31 -8.60
C TYR A 259 -6.58 7.77 -7.14
N LEU A 260 -5.57 8.53 -6.70
CA LEU A 260 -5.45 8.98 -5.32
C LEU A 260 -6.60 9.91 -4.92
N LYS A 261 -6.95 10.85 -5.79
CA LYS A 261 -8.10 11.74 -5.60
C LYS A 261 -9.41 10.96 -5.51
N GLY A 262 -9.58 9.94 -6.37
CA GLY A 262 -10.75 9.07 -6.39
C GLY A 262 -10.93 8.33 -5.07
N VAL A 263 -9.88 7.71 -4.56
CA VAL A 263 -9.91 6.99 -3.28
C VAL A 263 -10.24 7.93 -2.12
N LYS A 264 -9.55 9.08 -2.00
CA LYS A 264 -9.83 10.05 -0.93
C LYS A 264 -11.25 10.63 -1.02
N CYS A 265 -11.68 11.00 -2.22
CA CYS A 265 -13.03 11.51 -2.43
C CYS A 265 -14.10 10.47 -2.05
N ALA A 266 -13.92 9.21 -2.46
CA ALA A 266 -14.84 8.14 -2.10
C ALA A 266 -14.87 7.89 -0.58
N CYS A 267 -13.72 7.83 0.09
CA CYS A 267 -13.66 7.72 1.54
C CYS A 267 -14.38 8.89 2.25
N SER A 268 -14.24 10.12 1.74
CA SER A 268 -14.95 11.27 2.27
C SER A 268 -16.46 11.17 2.07
N LEU A 269 -16.91 10.76 0.89
CA LEU A 269 -18.33 10.57 0.60
C LEU A 269 -18.95 9.41 1.42
N LEU A 270 -18.15 8.40 1.76
CA LEU A 270 -18.54 7.36 2.70
C LEU A 270 -18.51 7.82 4.17
N GLY A 271 -18.16 9.08 4.41
CA GLY A 271 -18.11 9.69 5.74
C GLY A 271 -16.97 9.15 6.61
N LEU A 272 -15.89 8.65 6.00
CA LEU A 272 -14.77 8.07 6.73
C LEU A 272 -13.76 9.13 7.17
N CYS A 273 -13.37 10.05 6.27
CA CYS A 273 -12.36 11.07 6.55
C CYS A 273 -12.45 12.24 5.57
N SER A 274 -11.67 13.29 5.81
CA SER A 274 -11.48 14.41 4.88
C SER A 274 -10.84 13.94 3.56
N ASP A 275 -11.19 14.59 2.44
CA ASP A 275 -10.54 14.40 1.13
C ASP A 275 -9.45 15.45 0.84
N TYR A 276 -8.95 16.14 1.86
CA TYR A 276 -7.85 17.08 1.71
C TYR A 276 -6.60 16.36 1.18
N MET A 277 -5.92 16.97 0.19
CA MET A 277 -4.76 16.40 -0.48
C MET A 277 -3.49 17.14 -0.08
N ALA A 278 -2.40 16.41 0.08
CA ALA A 278 -1.08 17.03 0.18
C ALA A 278 -0.70 17.70 -1.16
N LEU A 279 -0.12 18.90 -1.08
CA LEU A 279 0.37 19.57 -2.27
C LEU A 279 1.45 18.73 -2.99
N PRO A 280 1.55 18.76 -4.32
CA PRO A 280 0.88 19.75 -5.23
C PRO A 280 -0.53 19.33 -5.66
N PHE A 281 -1.07 18.25 -5.17
CA PHE A 281 -2.40 17.79 -5.57
C PHE A 281 -3.50 18.55 -4.83
N GLN A 282 -4.68 18.56 -5.44
CA GLN A 282 -5.88 19.15 -4.86
C GLN A 282 -7.03 18.17 -5.00
N ARG A 283 -7.97 18.22 -4.06
CA ARG A 283 -9.19 17.41 -4.10
C ARG A 283 -9.99 17.63 -5.39
N PHE A 284 -10.86 16.70 -5.70
CA PHE A 284 -11.78 16.82 -6.84
C PHE A 284 -12.69 18.06 -6.71
N ASN A 285 -12.96 18.69 -7.84
CA ASN A 285 -13.99 19.73 -7.92
C ASN A 285 -15.41 19.15 -7.78
N ALA A 286 -16.42 20.02 -7.64
CA ALA A 286 -17.79 19.59 -7.43
C ALA A 286 -18.36 18.66 -8.53
N PRO A 287 -18.13 18.89 -9.84
CA PRO A 287 -18.52 17.95 -10.89
C PRO A 287 -17.88 16.57 -10.78
N GLU A 288 -16.56 16.51 -10.48
CA GLU A 288 -15.83 15.25 -10.32
C GLU A 288 -16.31 14.50 -9.07
N ARG A 289 -16.49 15.22 -7.95
CA ARG A 289 -17.03 14.65 -6.71
C ARG A 289 -18.44 14.07 -6.91
N LYS A 290 -19.33 14.78 -7.66
CA LYS A 290 -20.65 14.28 -7.99
C LYS A 290 -20.60 12.97 -8.80
N ARG A 291 -19.63 12.83 -9.69
CA ARG A 291 -19.44 11.56 -10.44
C ARG A 291 -19.02 10.42 -9.53
N VAL A 292 -18.12 10.65 -8.57
CA VAL A 292 -17.75 9.64 -7.55
C VAL A 292 -18.97 9.24 -6.74
N GLN A 293 -19.80 10.20 -6.31
CA GLN A 293 -21.04 9.95 -5.58
C GLN A 293 -21.97 9.02 -6.37
N GLN A 294 -22.25 9.32 -7.64
CA GLN A 294 -23.10 8.49 -8.51
C GLN A 294 -22.59 7.06 -8.66
N ILE A 295 -21.26 6.88 -8.73
CA ILE A 295 -20.66 5.55 -8.80
C ILE A 295 -20.86 4.80 -7.49
N LEU A 296 -20.65 5.43 -6.34
CA LEU A 296 -20.88 4.83 -5.03
C LEU A 296 -22.35 4.41 -4.85
N GLU A 297 -23.29 5.26 -5.24
CA GLU A 297 -24.73 4.96 -5.22
C GLU A 297 -25.08 3.78 -6.14
N THR A 298 -24.47 3.70 -7.33
CA THR A 298 -24.62 2.56 -8.25
C THR A 298 -24.08 1.26 -7.65
N LEU A 299 -23.02 1.34 -6.86
CA LEU A 299 -22.47 0.21 -6.11
C LEU A 299 -23.29 -0.15 -4.86
N GLY A 300 -24.38 0.58 -4.56
CA GLY A 300 -25.26 0.34 -3.43
C GLY A 300 -24.81 0.95 -2.10
N TYR A 301 -23.84 1.87 -2.13
CA TYR A 301 -23.37 2.55 -0.92
C TYR A 301 -24.17 3.83 -0.64
N THR A 302 -24.49 4.03 0.62
CA THR A 302 -25.05 5.31 1.10
C THR A 302 -23.92 6.33 1.26
N VAL A 303 -24.11 7.50 0.69
CA VAL A 303 -23.16 8.61 0.81
C VAL A 303 -23.64 9.63 1.84
N VAL A 304 -22.69 10.23 2.55
CA VAL A 304 -22.98 11.37 3.40
C VAL A 304 -22.86 12.66 2.59
N ASN A 305 -23.84 13.54 2.70
CA ASN A 305 -23.69 14.91 2.19
C ASN A 305 -22.82 15.68 3.19
N PRO A 306 -21.72 16.29 2.73
CA PRO A 306 -20.86 17.13 3.60
C PRO A 306 -21.57 18.41 4.02
#